data_6f05a6cb0edd6406a2f4dea656eb722f
#
_entry.id   6f05a6cb0edd6406a2f4dea656eb722f
#
_cell.length_a   1.000
_cell.length_b   1.000
_cell.length_c   1.000
_cell.angle_alpha   90.00
_cell.angle_beta   90.00
_cell.angle_gamma   90.00
#
_symmetry.space_group_name_H-M   'P 1'
#
loop_
_entity.id
_entity.type
_entity.pdbx_description
1 polymer ?
#
loop_
_entity_poly.entity_id
_entity_poly.type
_entity_poly.pdbx_seq_one_letter_code
_entity_poly.pdbx_strand_id
1 'polypeptide(L)'
;RASAVRATRSMPPAQRYLMLRPFIRDPVLTIRMEVAQVLAGVPASELRPQDIDDLKPLFEEYLAVQANHLDMPSVQMQLASFWLDRRDSAQALTALEEAVYLNPQLEPAVVNLVDLLRRTGRNDDASMLLAASLTLVPDSGNLWFSQGLHLIRLGDTESGLESLRRAAALEQEGSRHRYVYAVALNDTGAKTQALSVLESLNASHPGQPDILNGLLAFARDAGDRQRYERYRAQLVSVMQATGMR
;
A
#
# COMPACT_ATOMS: atom_id res chain seq x y z
N ARG A 1 -23.45 -11.86 -0.22
CA ARG A 1 -23.58 -10.92 -1.36
C ARG A 1 -22.51 -9.82 -1.30
N ALA A 2 -22.37 -9.09 -0.18
CA ALA A 2 -21.37 -8.01 -0.05
C ALA A 2 -19.93 -8.48 -0.34
N SER A 3 -19.54 -9.65 0.18
CA SER A 3 -18.22 -10.24 -0.10
C SER A 3 -18.01 -10.55 -1.60
N ALA A 4 -19.06 -10.98 -2.29
CA ALA A 4 -18.99 -11.23 -3.73
C ALA A 4 -18.83 -9.91 -4.53
N VAL A 5 -19.48 -8.81 -4.08
CA VAL A 5 -19.28 -7.48 -4.67
C VAL A 5 -17.82 -7.03 -4.49
N ARG A 6 -17.25 -7.14 -3.29
CA ARG A 6 -15.83 -6.80 -3.02
C ARG A 6 -14.85 -7.60 -3.87
N ALA A 7 -15.13 -8.88 -4.10
CA ALA A 7 -14.27 -9.74 -4.92
C ALA A 7 -14.14 -9.26 -6.37
N THR A 8 -15.09 -8.47 -6.88
CA THR A 8 -15.02 -7.92 -8.24
C THR A 8 -13.99 -6.79 -8.41
N ARG A 9 -13.41 -6.26 -7.32
CA ARG A 9 -12.37 -5.20 -7.39
C ARG A 9 -11.15 -5.59 -8.23
N SER A 10 -10.79 -6.88 -8.27
CA SER A 10 -9.70 -7.39 -9.08
C SER A 10 -10.02 -7.54 -10.57
N MET A 11 -11.28 -7.36 -10.96
CA MET A 11 -11.71 -7.48 -12.36
C MET A 11 -11.39 -6.22 -13.16
N PRO A 12 -11.21 -6.31 -14.49
CA PRO A 12 -11.13 -5.14 -15.37
C PRO A 12 -12.33 -4.20 -15.16
N PRO A 13 -12.13 -2.85 -15.18
CA PRO A 13 -13.17 -1.88 -14.80
C PRO A 13 -14.47 -2.02 -15.58
N ALA A 14 -14.41 -2.20 -16.91
CA ALA A 14 -15.61 -2.35 -17.75
C ALA A 14 -16.40 -3.63 -17.38
N GLN A 15 -15.72 -4.76 -17.13
CA GLN A 15 -16.37 -5.99 -16.71
C GLN A 15 -16.99 -5.87 -15.33
N ARG A 16 -16.29 -5.18 -14.41
CA ARG A 16 -16.75 -4.87 -13.07
C ARG A 16 -18.07 -4.10 -13.11
N TYR A 17 -18.14 -3.05 -13.93
CA TYR A 17 -19.37 -2.28 -14.11
C TYR A 17 -20.51 -3.15 -14.64
N LEU A 18 -20.29 -3.92 -15.71
CA LEU A 18 -21.32 -4.78 -16.29
C LEU A 18 -21.87 -5.79 -15.29
N MET A 19 -20.99 -6.38 -14.47
CA MET A 19 -21.38 -7.35 -13.44
C MET A 19 -22.17 -6.70 -12.31
N LEU A 20 -21.81 -5.48 -11.89
CA LEU A 20 -22.42 -4.82 -10.73
C LEU A 20 -23.60 -3.91 -11.10
N ARG A 21 -23.79 -3.58 -12.37
CA ARG A 21 -24.90 -2.74 -12.84
C ARG A 21 -26.28 -3.17 -12.33
N PRO A 22 -26.65 -4.48 -12.27
CA PRO A 22 -27.95 -4.89 -11.74
C PRO A 22 -28.15 -4.57 -10.26
N PHE A 23 -27.05 -4.35 -9.51
CA PHE A 23 -27.06 -4.12 -8.06
C PHE A 23 -27.00 -2.64 -7.67
N ILE A 24 -26.90 -1.72 -8.64
CA ILE A 24 -26.93 -0.26 -8.39
C ILE A 24 -28.22 0.15 -7.65
N ARG A 25 -29.33 -0.55 -7.91
CA ARG A 25 -30.63 -0.32 -7.27
C ARG A 25 -31.09 -1.53 -6.42
N ASP A 26 -30.13 -2.30 -5.86
CA ASP A 26 -30.45 -3.43 -4.97
C ASP A 26 -31.29 -2.91 -3.79
N PRO A 27 -32.39 -3.63 -3.37
CA PRO A 27 -33.21 -3.19 -2.26
C PRO A 27 -32.46 -3.10 -0.93
N VAL A 28 -31.32 -3.79 -0.79
CA VAL A 28 -30.52 -3.83 0.44
C VAL A 28 -29.48 -2.72 0.41
N LEU A 29 -29.59 -1.74 1.32
CA LEU A 29 -28.69 -0.59 1.42
C LEU A 29 -27.21 -1.00 1.48
N THR A 30 -26.87 -1.98 2.31
CA THR A 30 -25.47 -2.45 2.45
C THR A 30 -24.88 -2.94 1.13
N ILE A 31 -25.68 -3.55 0.26
CA ILE A 31 -25.21 -3.98 -1.07
C ILE A 31 -24.96 -2.76 -1.93
N ARG A 32 -25.86 -1.77 -1.94
CA ARG A 32 -25.64 -0.52 -2.71
C ARG A 32 -24.38 0.22 -2.23
N MET A 33 -24.11 0.27 -0.92
CA MET A 33 -22.91 0.91 -0.37
C MET A 33 -21.63 0.20 -0.85
N GLU A 34 -21.59 -1.13 -0.84
CA GLU A 34 -20.46 -1.90 -1.37
C GLU A 34 -20.30 -1.70 -2.89
N VAL A 35 -21.41 -1.67 -3.63
CA VAL A 35 -21.41 -1.41 -5.09
C VAL A 35 -20.87 -0.01 -5.37
N ALA A 36 -21.28 1.01 -4.62
CA ALA A 36 -20.77 2.37 -4.74
C ALA A 36 -19.26 2.43 -4.58
N GLN A 37 -18.72 1.83 -3.50
CA GLN A 37 -17.28 1.78 -3.25
C GLN A 37 -16.50 1.06 -4.35
N VAL A 38 -17.04 -0.04 -4.88
CA VAL A 38 -16.36 -0.81 -5.92
C VAL A 38 -16.43 -0.11 -7.27
N LEU A 39 -17.55 0.53 -7.60
CA LEU A 39 -17.75 1.24 -8.87
C LEU A 39 -17.10 2.63 -8.89
N ALA A 40 -16.77 3.22 -7.73
CA ALA A 40 -16.01 4.46 -7.65
C ALA A 40 -14.71 4.43 -8.46
N GLY A 41 -14.03 3.27 -8.49
CA GLY A 41 -12.77 3.05 -9.22
C GLY A 41 -12.94 2.70 -10.70
N VAL A 42 -14.16 2.80 -11.28
CA VAL A 42 -14.35 2.61 -12.72
C VAL A 42 -14.16 3.96 -13.42
N PRO A 43 -13.15 4.08 -14.32
CA PRO A 43 -12.91 5.33 -15.03
C PRO A 43 -14.11 5.73 -15.90
N ALA A 44 -14.46 7.02 -15.91
CA ALA A 44 -15.54 7.54 -16.76
C ALA A 44 -15.31 7.27 -18.26
N SER A 45 -14.05 7.15 -18.69
CA SER A 45 -13.68 6.81 -20.07
C SER A 45 -14.09 5.41 -20.50
N GLU A 46 -14.37 4.51 -19.55
CA GLU A 46 -14.82 3.13 -19.82
C GLU A 46 -16.35 2.99 -19.72
N LEU A 47 -17.06 4.08 -19.44
CA LEU A 47 -18.50 4.12 -19.28
C LEU A 47 -19.17 4.94 -20.38
N ARG A 48 -20.38 4.56 -20.76
CA ARG A 48 -21.23 5.40 -21.62
C ARG A 48 -21.78 6.57 -20.81
N PRO A 49 -22.13 7.69 -21.42
CA PRO A 49 -22.71 8.85 -20.70
C PRO A 49 -23.92 8.47 -19.81
N GLN A 50 -24.80 7.62 -20.31
CA GLN A 50 -25.95 7.13 -19.54
C GLN A 50 -25.53 6.30 -18.31
N ASP A 51 -24.47 5.48 -18.40
CA ASP A 51 -23.97 4.67 -17.27
C ASP A 51 -23.39 5.58 -16.19
N ILE A 52 -22.75 6.69 -16.57
CA ILE A 52 -22.26 7.71 -15.63
C ILE A 52 -23.44 8.37 -14.89
N ASP A 53 -24.51 8.71 -15.60
CA ASP A 53 -25.71 9.29 -15.00
C ASP A 53 -26.42 8.32 -14.05
N ASP A 54 -26.46 7.03 -14.38
CA ASP A 54 -27.01 5.99 -13.51
C ASP A 54 -26.21 5.83 -12.18
N LEU A 55 -24.89 6.14 -12.18
CA LEU A 55 -24.05 6.06 -10.99
C LEU A 55 -24.16 7.26 -10.05
N LYS A 56 -24.55 8.43 -10.53
CA LYS A 56 -24.65 9.65 -9.72
C LYS A 56 -25.52 9.45 -8.46
N PRO A 57 -26.80 8.99 -8.57
CA PRO A 57 -27.63 8.80 -7.38
C PRO A 57 -27.06 7.79 -6.39
N LEU A 58 -26.37 6.74 -6.88
CA LEU A 58 -25.72 5.76 -6.02
C LEU A 58 -24.59 6.38 -5.21
N PHE A 59 -23.76 7.22 -5.83
CA PHE A 59 -22.67 7.91 -5.15
C PHE A 59 -23.16 8.98 -4.19
N GLU A 60 -24.22 9.70 -4.54
CA GLU A 60 -24.88 10.67 -3.65
C GLU A 60 -25.48 9.97 -2.42
N GLU A 61 -26.14 8.82 -2.60
CA GLU A 61 -26.64 8.02 -1.49
C GLU A 61 -25.50 7.51 -0.61
N TYR A 62 -24.39 7.03 -1.21
CA TYR A 62 -23.22 6.61 -0.46
C TYR A 62 -22.68 7.73 0.43
N LEU A 63 -22.46 8.92 -0.15
CA LEU A 63 -21.95 10.07 0.60
C LEU A 63 -22.93 10.53 1.69
N ALA A 64 -24.25 10.51 1.42
CA ALA A 64 -25.28 10.86 2.40
C ALA A 64 -25.31 9.87 3.59
N VAL A 65 -25.08 8.59 3.35
CA VAL A 65 -24.97 7.59 4.43
C VAL A 65 -23.71 7.85 5.26
N GLN A 66 -22.57 8.10 4.61
CA GLN A 66 -21.33 8.38 5.34
C GLN A 66 -21.38 9.68 6.15
N ALA A 67 -22.15 10.67 5.68
CA ALA A 67 -22.31 11.96 6.37
C ALA A 67 -22.87 11.85 7.79
N ASN A 68 -23.54 10.74 8.13
CA ASN A 68 -24.05 10.51 9.48
C ASN A 68 -22.99 10.03 10.49
N HIS A 69 -21.77 9.74 10.04
CA HIS A 69 -20.71 9.13 10.84
C HIS A 69 -19.33 9.76 10.58
N LEU A 70 -19.29 11.05 10.25
CA LEU A 70 -18.04 11.76 9.92
C LEU A 70 -17.09 11.90 11.12
N ASP A 71 -17.59 11.70 12.33
CA ASP A 71 -16.83 11.66 13.59
C ASP A 71 -16.03 10.35 13.79
N MET A 72 -16.17 9.39 12.86
CA MET A 72 -15.47 8.10 12.92
C MET A 72 -14.25 8.09 11.99
N PRO A 73 -13.02 7.87 12.50
CA PRO A 73 -11.81 7.79 11.66
C PRO A 73 -11.91 6.75 10.54
N SER A 74 -12.60 5.63 10.80
CA SER A 74 -12.82 4.58 9.80
C SER A 74 -13.69 5.02 8.64
N VAL A 75 -14.66 5.90 8.89
CA VAL A 75 -15.53 6.48 7.84
C VAL A 75 -14.74 7.47 7.00
N GLN A 76 -13.93 8.30 7.63
CA GLN A 76 -13.04 9.22 6.92
C GLN A 76 -12.05 8.45 6.01
N MET A 77 -11.50 7.33 6.49
CA MET A 77 -10.67 6.43 5.67
C MET A 77 -11.42 5.85 4.47
N GLN A 78 -12.69 5.48 4.65
CA GLN A 78 -13.53 4.98 3.55
C GLN A 78 -13.84 6.08 2.52
N LEU A 79 -14.12 7.31 2.98
CA LEU A 79 -14.31 8.48 2.12
C LEU A 79 -13.03 8.80 1.35
N ALA A 80 -11.89 8.77 2.00
CA ALA A 80 -10.60 8.97 1.35
C ALA A 80 -10.36 7.96 0.23
N SER A 81 -10.61 6.67 0.49
CA SER A 81 -10.51 5.63 -0.53
C SER A 81 -11.48 5.85 -1.69
N PHE A 82 -12.73 6.21 -1.40
CA PHE A 82 -13.73 6.54 -2.41
C PHE A 82 -13.29 7.70 -3.31
N TRP A 83 -12.76 8.77 -2.72
CA TRP A 83 -12.31 9.94 -3.48
C TRP A 83 -11.02 9.67 -4.28
N LEU A 84 -10.10 8.84 -3.75
CA LEU A 84 -8.92 8.39 -4.52
C LEU A 84 -9.34 7.56 -5.73
N ASP A 85 -10.29 6.65 -5.56
CA ASP A 85 -10.87 5.86 -6.64
C ASP A 85 -11.55 6.76 -7.69
N ARG A 86 -12.17 7.86 -7.26
CA ARG A 86 -12.76 8.91 -8.11
C ARG A 86 -11.74 9.88 -8.71
N ARG A 87 -10.44 9.73 -8.36
CA ARG A 87 -9.34 10.63 -8.77
C ARG A 87 -9.48 12.07 -8.25
N ASP A 88 -10.24 12.26 -7.18
CA ASP A 88 -10.35 13.53 -6.47
C ASP A 88 -9.40 13.55 -5.28
N SER A 89 -8.15 13.95 -5.56
CA SER A 89 -7.10 14.01 -4.52
C SER A 89 -7.38 15.10 -3.47
N ALA A 90 -8.14 16.13 -3.80
CA ALA A 90 -8.44 17.21 -2.86
C ALA A 90 -9.41 16.72 -1.77
N GLN A 91 -10.52 16.08 -2.17
CA GLN A 91 -11.46 15.48 -1.21
C GLN A 91 -10.83 14.34 -0.42
N ALA A 92 -9.98 13.52 -1.06
CA ALA A 92 -9.27 12.46 -0.38
C ALA A 92 -8.31 13.00 0.69
N LEU A 93 -7.62 14.11 0.40
CA LEU A 93 -6.72 14.78 1.35
C LEU A 93 -7.50 15.26 2.58
N THR A 94 -8.60 16.00 2.36
CA THR A 94 -9.46 16.47 3.45
C THR A 94 -9.95 15.32 4.34
N ALA A 95 -10.39 14.21 3.74
CA ALA A 95 -10.85 13.06 4.50
C ALA A 95 -9.71 12.39 5.29
N LEU A 96 -8.49 12.29 4.75
CA LEU A 96 -7.34 11.75 5.47
C LEU A 96 -6.86 12.68 6.58
N GLU A 97 -6.84 13.99 6.35
CA GLU A 97 -6.52 14.99 7.37
C GLU A 97 -7.50 14.88 8.56
N GLU A 98 -8.79 14.73 8.27
CA GLU A 98 -9.81 14.53 9.30
C GLU A 98 -9.65 13.18 10.02
N ALA A 99 -9.33 12.08 9.31
CA ALA A 99 -9.07 10.79 9.93
C ALA A 99 -7.91 10.85 10.94
N VAL A 100 -6.83 11.55 10.59
CA VAL A 100 -5.66 11.75 11.46
C VAL A 100 -5.99 12.70 12.63
N TYR A 101 -6.79 13.74 12.39
CA TYR A 101 -7.25 14.65 13.45
C TYR A 101 -8.08 13.91 14.51
N LEU A 102 -9.01 13.06 14.07
CA LEU A 102 -9.86 12.26 14.96
C LEU A 102 -9.09 11.17 15.71
N ASN A 103 -8.07 10.59 15.08
CA ASN A 103 -7.21 9.61 15.72
C ASN A 103 -5.75 9.72 15.20
N PRO A 104 -4.91 10.53 15.87
CA PRO A 104 -3.51 10.73 15.47
C PRO A 104 -2.63 9.47 15.55
N GLN A 105 -3.07 8.42 16.24
CA GLN A 105 -2.35 7.15 16.37
C GLN A 105 -2.83 6.10 15.35
N LEU A 106 -3.77 6.45 14.48
CA LEU A 106 -4.25 5.55 13.43
C LEU A 106 -3.21 5.46 12.30
N GLU A 107 -2.23 4.57 12.45
CA GLU A 107 -1.12 4.40 11.50
C GLU A 107 -1.56 4.32 10.03
N PRO A 108 -2.60 3.56 9.64
CA PRO A 108 -3.02 3.51 8.25
C PRO A 108 -3.47 4.87 7.69
N ALA A 109 -4.09 5.73 8.52
CA ALA A 109 -4.49 7.07 8.10
C ALA A 109 -3.27 7.96 7.89
N VAL A 110 -2.32 7.92 8.82
CA VAL A 110 -1.05 8.67 8.72
C VAL A 110 -0.27 8.25 7.47
N VAL A 111 -0.06 6.96 7.25
CA VAL A 111 0.68 6.45 6.09
C VAL A 111 0.01 6.85 4.77
N ASN A 112 -1.31 6.72 4.69
CA ASN A 112 -2.06 7.12 3.49
C ASN A 112 -2.01 8.64 3.25
N LEU A 113 -2.08 9.44 4.32
CA LEU A 113 -1.96 10.90 4.23
C LEU A 113 -0.56 11.31 3.76
N VAL A 114 0.49 10.72 4.34
CA VAL A 114 1.89 10.94 3.90
C VAL A 114 2.06 10.60 2.43
N ASP A 115 1.54 9.47 1.98
CA ASP A 115 1.62 9.08 0.56
C ASP A 115 0.87 10.04 -0.35
N LEU A 116 -0.28 10.56 0.06
CA LEU A 116 -1.05 11.53 -0.73
C LEU A 116 -0.38 12.90 -0.74
N LEU A 117 0.11 13.40 0.40
CA LEU A 117 0.87 14.65 0.52
C LEU A 117 2.10 14.61 -0.42
N ARG A 118 2.85 13.50 -0.39
CA ARG A 118 3.99 13.31 -1.27
C ARG A 118 3.61 13.32 -2.76
N ARG A 119 2.55 12.64 -3.14
CA ARG A 119 2.05 12.60 -4.54
C ARG A 119 1.56 13.95 -5.03
N THR A 120 1.13 14.82 -4.14
CA THR A 120 0.70 16.20 -4.43
C THR A 120 1.81 17.24 -4.25
N GLY A 121 3.06 16.80 -3.98
CA GLY A 121 4.23 17.67 -3.85
C GLY A 121 4.37 18.37 -2.50
N ARG A 122 3.50 18.08 -1.51
CA ARG A 122 3.51 18.64 -0.16
C ARG A 122 4.51 17.88 0.75
N ASN A 123 5.77 17.84 0.35
CA ASN A 123 6.78 17.02 1.04
C ASN A 123 7.09 17.51 2.45
N ASP A 124 7.07 18.81 2.69
CA ASP A 124 7.33 19.38 4.02
C ASP A 124 6.22 18.99 5.01
N ASP A 125 4.96 19.03 4.56
CA ASP A 125 3.84 18.59 5.38
C ASP A 125 3.93 17.08 5.70
N ALA A 126 4.36 16.27 4.75
CA ALA A 126 4.61 14.84 4.97
C ALA A 126 5.71 14.60 6.00
N SER A 127 6.81 15.38 5.96
CA SER A 127 7.90 15.30 6.92
C SER A 127 7.43 15.68 8.34
N MET A 128 6.68 16.77 8.48
CA MET A 128 6.13 17.22 9.77
C MET A 128 5.17 16.19 10.35
N LEU A 129 4.29 15.63 9.52
CA LEU A 129 3.33 14.61 9.95
C LEU A 129 4.04 13.34 10.46
N LEU A 130 5.04 12.85 9.73
CA LEU A 130 5.82 11.68 10.14
C LEU A 130 6.54 11.90 11.46
N ALA A 131 7.20 13.06 11.63
CA ALA A 131 7.90 13.40 12.87
C ALA A 131 6.95 13.46 14.07
N ALA A 132 5.79 14.10 13.91
CA ALA A 132 4.76 14.17 14.96
C ALA A 132 4.21 12.77 15.29
N SER A 133 3.90 11.96 14.28
CA SER A 133 3.34 10.62 14.46
C SER A 133 4.33 9.67 15.14
N LEU A 134 5.62 9.73 14.80
CA LEU A 134 6.66 8.94 15.45
C LEU A 134 6.93 9.36 16.90
N THR A 135 6.61 10.60 17.27
CA THR A 135 6.62 11.04 18.68
C THR A 135 5.49 10.37 19.46
N LEU A 136 4.33 10.17 18.84
CA LEU A 136 3.17 9.53 19.46
C LEU A 136 3.24 7.99 19.47
N VAL A 137 3.82 7.39 18.43
CA VAL A 137 3.92 5.94 18.24
C VAL A 137 5.35 5.56 17.83
N PRO A 138 6.33 5.67 18.76
CA PRO A 138 7.74 5.49 18.44
C PRO A 138 8.10 4.05 18.00
N ASP A 139 7.29 3.06 18.38
CA ASP A 139 7.53 1.66 18.08
C ASP A 139 6.76 1.17 16.83
N SER A 140 6.25 2.09 16.01
CA SER A 140 5.59 1.75 14.76
C SER A 140 6.59 1.46 13.64
N GLY A 141 6.76 0.19 13.27
CA GLY A 141 7.56 -0.21 12.12
C GLY A 141 7.05 0.41 10.80
N ASN A 142 5.74 0.56 10.64
CA ASN A 142 5.15 1.16 9.44
C ASN A 142 5.46 2.66 9.30
N LEU A 143 5.45 3.41 10.41
CA LEU A 143 5.81 4.83 10.38
C LEU A 143 7.30 5.02 10.10
N TRP A 144 8.19 4.24 10.75
CA TRP A 144 9.61 4.24 10.44
C TRP A 144 9.89 3.86 8.99
N PHE A 145 9.17 2.88 8.45
CA PHE A 145 9.26 2.49 7.05
C PHE A 145 8.84 3.63 6.10
N SER A 146 7.70 4.26 6.39
CA SER A 146 7.21 5.40 5.61
C SER A 146 8.19 6.57 5.64
N GLN A 147 8.77 6.88 6.82
CA GLN A 147 9.79 7.92 6.99
C GLN A 147 11.05 7.59 6.20
N GLY A 148 11.53 6.35 6.27
CA GLY A 148 12.72 5.93 5.54
C GLY A 148 12.58 6.10 4.03
N LEU A 149 11.46 5.66 3.47
CA LEU A 149 11.17 5.85 2.05
C LEU A 149 11.01 7.33 1.67
N HIS A 150 10.43 8.14 2.55
CA HIS A 150 10.27 9.56 2.33
C HIS A 150 11.62 10.28 2.28
N LEU A 151 12.49 10.05 3.27
CA LEU A 151 13.82 10.65 3.37
C LEU A 151 14.73 10.27 2.18
N ILE A 152 14.74 9.00 1.77
CA ILE A 152 15.48 8.56 0.58
C ILE A 152 15.04 9.33 -0.68
N ARG A 153 13.74 9.55 -0.86
CA ARG A 153 13.21 10.33 -2.00
C ARG A 153 13.60 11.80 -1.96
N LEU A 154 13.78 12.35 -0.76
CA LEU A 154 14.26 13.72 -0.58
C LEU A 154 15.79 13.85 -0.76
N GLY A 155 16.50 12.72 -0.93
CA GLY A 155 17.95 12.68 -1.07
C GLY A 155 18.71 12.51 0.26
N ASP A 156 18.03 12.50 1.39
CA ASP A 156 18.63 12.18 2.70
C ASP A 156 18.71 10.66 2.87
N THR A 157 19.66 10.08 2.17
CA THR A 157 19.84 8.63 2.12
C THR A 157 20.29 8.06 3.47
N GLU A 158 21.13 8.78 4.23
CA GLU A 158 21.67 8.32 5.50
C GLU A 158 20.55 8.17 6.55
N SER A 159 19.79 9.24 6.79
CA SER A 159 18.65 9.22 7.72
C SER A 159 17.55 8.24 7.24
N GLY A 160 17.39 8.13 5.93
CA GLY A 160 16.43 7.18 5.33
C GLY A 160 16.80 5.72 5.60
N LEU A 161 18.08 5.34 5.44
CA LEU A 161 18.57 4.00 5.77
C LEU A 161 18.43 3.69 7.25
N GLU A 162 18.74 4.65 8.13
CA GLU A 162 18.56 4.45 9.58
C GLU A 162 17.08 4.24 9.94
N SER A 163 16.17 4.98 9.32
CA SER A 163 14.72 4.79 9.51
C SER A 163 14.27 3.41 9.02
N LEU A 164 14.72 2.98 7.83
CA LEU A 164 14.42 1.63 7.32
C LEU A 164 15.03 0.53 8.20
N ARG A 165 16.21 0.74 8.78
CA ARG A 165 16.83 -0.19 9.72
C ARG A 165 15.96 -0.36 10.98
N ARG A 166 15.42 0.75 11.52
CA ARG A 166 14.49 0.70 12.66
C ARG A 166 13.20 -0.02 12.31
N ALA A 167 12.61 0.28 11.14
CA ALA A 167 11.44 -0.44 10.65
C ALA A 167 11.68 -1.94 10.57
N ALA A 168 12.82 -2.35 9.99
CA ALA A 168 13.21 -3.75 9.87
C ALA A 168 13.41 -4.45 11.22
N ALA A 169 13.92 -3.73 12.23
CA ALA A 169 14.10 -4.26 13.59
C ALA A 169 12.79 -4.43 14.36
N LEU A 170 11.78 -3.58 14.07
CA LEU A 170 10.45 -3.62 14.68
C LEU A 170 9.50 -4.64 14.02
N GLU A 171 9.85 -5.15 12.84
CA GLU A 171 9.04 -6.13 12.13
C GLU A 171 9.14 -7.51 12.80
N GLN A 172 8.06 -7.93 13.47
CA GLN A 172 8.02 -9.20 14.21
C GLN A 172 7.75 -10.40 13.29
N GLU A 173 6.75 -10.28 12.43
CA GLU A 173 6.31 -11.34 11.51
C GLU A 173 6.18 -10.77 10.10
N GLY A 174 7.12 -10.94 9.27
CA GLY A 174 7.05 -10.43 7.92
C GLY A 174 8.43 -10.32 7.28
N SER A 175 8.41 -9.96 6.03
CA SER A 175 9.65 -9.85 5.25
C SER A 175 9.80 -8.49 4.57
N ARG A 176 8.72 -7.69 4.56
CA ARG A 176 8.63 -6.49 3.73
C ARG A 176 9.63 -5.41 4.12
N HIS A 177 9.69 -5.04 5.41
CA HIS A 177 10.56 -3.95 5.86
C HIS A 177 12.04 -4.35 5.72
N ARG A 178 12.38 -5.59 6.13
CA ARG A 178 13.72 -6.14 5.97
C ARG A 178 14.14 -6.26 4.52
N TYR A 179 13.23 -6.70 3.65
CA TYR A 179 13.49 -6.79 2.22
C TYR A 179 13.79 -5.42 1.60
N VAL A 180 12.93 -4.43 1.87
CA VAL A 180 13.10 -3.06 1.33
C VAL A 180 14.35 -2.39 1.91
N TYR A 181 14.67 -2.62 3.19
CA TYR A 181 15.93 -2.15 3.77
C TYR A 181 17.14 -2.74 3.03
N ALA A 182 17.11 -4.04 2.72
CA ALA A 182 18.18 -4.67 1.95
C ALA A 182 18.30 -4.09 0.52
N VAL A 183 17.17 -3.81 -0.14
CA VAL A 183 17.16 -3.13 -1.45
C VAL A 183 17.82 -1.76 -1.33
N ALA A 184 17.41 -0.95 -0.37
CA ALA A 184 17.98 0.38 -0.16
C ALA A 184 19.50 0.34 0.14
N LEU A 185 19.97 -0.64 0.91
CA LEU A 185 21.41 -0.88 1.13
C LEU A 185 22.14 -1.21 -0.17
N ASN A 186 21.57 -2.08 -1.01
CA ASN A 186 22.19 -2.45 -2.29
C ASN A 186 22.30 -1.25 -3.24
N ASP A 187 21.23 -0.47 -3.34
CA ASP A 187 21.15 0.70 -4.22
C ASP A 187 22.12 1.81 -3.79
N THR A 188 22.43 1.89 -2.49
CA THR A 188 23.42 2.84 -1.93
C THR A 188 24.84 2.32 -1.92
N GLY A 189 25.08 1.11 -2.46
CA GLY A 189 26.41 0.52 -2.59
C GLY A 189 26.87 -0.34 -1.39
N ALA A 190 26.06 -0.43 -0.34
CA ALA A 190 26.36 -1.28 0.83
C ALA A 190 26.04 -2.77 0.58
N LYS A 191 26.54 -3.31 -0.54
CA LYS A 191 26.20 -4.62 -1.12
C LYS A 191 26.37 -5.79 -0.17
N THR A 192 27.45 -5.79 0.62
CA THR A 192 27.72 -6.85 1.59
C THR A 192 26.69 -6.88 2.70
N GLN A 193 26.27 -5.70 3.20
CA GLN A 193 25.24 -5.60 4.22
C GLN A 193 23.87 -6.01 3.65
N ALA A 194 23.55 -5.58 2.42
CA ALA A 194 22.34 -5.96 1.73
C ALA A 194 22.19 -7.49 1.62
N LEU A 195 23.25 -8.18 1.18
CA LEU A 195 23.29 -9.64 1.12
C LEU A 195 23.08 -10.27 2.51
N SER A 196 23.76 -9.77 3.54
CA SER A 196 23.62 -10.28 4.90
C SER A 196 22.18 -10.17 5.43
N VAL A 197 21.52 -9.05 5.18
CA VAL A 197 20.10 -8.85 5.57
C VAL A 197 19.18 -9.83 4.85
N LEU A 198 19.35 -10.01 3.54
CA LEU A 198 18.53 -10.97 2.78
C LEU A 198 18.85 -12.43 3.14
N GLU A 199 20.10 -12.78 3.45
CA GLU A 199 20.47 -14.11 3.92
C GLU A 199 19.78 -14.44 5.24
N SER A 200 19.79 -13.50 6.19
CA SER A 200 19.07 -13.63 7.45
C SER A 200 17.56 -13.79 7.22
N LEU A 201 17.00 -13.02 6.29
CA LEU A 201 15.59 -13.10 5.92
C LEU A 201 15.25 -14.47 5.29
N ASN A 202 16.10 -14.98 4.39
CA ASN A 202 15.92 -16.31 3.79
C ASN A 202 16.03 -17.44 4.81
N ALA A 203 16.84 -17.27 5.85
CA ALA A 203 16.95 -18.25 6.94
C ALA A 203 15.66 -18.31 7.78
N SER A 204 15.02 -17.17 8.02
CA SER A 204 13.74 -17.10 8.76
C SER A 204 12.50 -17.43 7.90
N HIS A 205 12.60 -17.25 6.58
CA HIS A 205 11.51 -17.49 5.61
C HIS A 205 12.03 -18.33 4.43
N PRO A 206 12.37 -19.60 4.65
CA PRO A 206 13.02 -20.43 3.64
C PRO A 206 12.08 -20.71 2.46
N GLY A 207 12.66 -20.71 1.27
CA GLY A 207 11.94 -21.12 0.06
C GLY A 207 10.97 -20.07 -0.52
N GLN A 208 11.05 -18.82 -0.09
CA GLN A 208 10.29 -17.73 -0.72
C GLN A 208 10.98 -17.29 -2.03
N PRO A 209 10.31 -17.44 -3.21
CA PRO A 209 10.91 -17.10 -4.49
C PRO A 209 11.39 -15.65 -4.58
N ASP A 210 10.65 -14.70 -4.01
CA ASP A 210 10.98 -13.28 -4.07
C ASP A 210 12.30 -12.98 -3.32
N ILE A 211 12.51 -13.59 -2.15
CA ILE A 211 13.75 -13.44 -1.38
C ILE A 211 14.93 -14.06 -2.15
N LEU A 212 14.75 -15.26 -2.72
CA LEU A 212 15.77 -15.92 -3.51
C LEU A 212 16.13 -15.14 -4.77
N ASN A 213 15.15 -14.55 -5.44
CA ASN A 213 15.37 -13.66 -6.58
C ASN A 213 16.15 -12.40 -6.19
N GLY A 214 15.84 -11.81 -5.01
CA GLY A 214 16.59 -10.69 -4.46
C GLY A 214 18.06 -11.07 -4.18
N LEU A 215 18.29 -12.23 -3.54
CA LEU A 215 19.63 -12.76 -3.28
C LEU A 215 20.42 -13.01 -4.56
N LEU A 216 19.77 -13.54 -5.62
CA LEU A 216 20.40 -13.72 -6.93
C LEU A 216 20.82 -12.39 -7.55
N ALA A 217 19.91 -11.41 -7.53
CA ALA A 217 20.19 -10.07 -8.07
C ALA A 217 21.39 -9.43 -7.33
N PHE A 218 21.37 -9.44 -6.01
CA PHE A 218 22.42 -8.82 -5.19
C PHE A 218 23.78 -9.55 -5.30
N ALA A 219 23.76 -10.89 -5.35
CA ALA A 219 24.98 -11.66 -5.58
C ALA A 219 25.61 -11.34 -6.95
N ARG A 220 24.77 -11.18 -7.98
CA ARG A 220 25.22 -10.76 -9.33
C ARG A 220 25.80 -9.34 -9.28
N ASP A 221 25.12 -8.39 -8.63
CA ASP A 221 25.54 -6.99 -8.54
C ASP A 221 26.82 -6.81 -7.71
N ALA A 222 27.03 -7.72 -6.75
CA ALA A 222 28.26 -7.82 -5.98
C ALA A 222 29.41 -8.56 -6.72
N GLY A 223 29.13 -9.21 -7.86
CA GLY A 223 30.07 -10.08 -8.58
C GLY A 223 30.37 -11.41 -7.86
N ASP A 224 29.57 -11.81 -6.89
CA ASP A 224 29.74 -13.04 -6.10
C ASP A 224 29.13 -14.25 -6.82
N ARG A 225 29.93 -14.84 -7.72
CA ARG A 225 29.51 -16.00 -8.51
C ARG A 225 29.15 -17.22 -7.65
N GLN A 226 29.85 -17.43 -6.52
CA GLN A 226 29.59 -18.58 -5.67
C GLN A 226 28.22 -18.50 -5.00
N ARG A 227 27.88 -17.32 -4.44
CA ARG A 227 26.54 -17.06 -3.89
C ARG A 227 25.46 -17.13 -4.96
N TYR A 228 25.72 -16.57 -6.13
CA TYR A 228 24.77 -16.60 -7.26
C TYR A 228 24.39 -18.06 -7.62
N GLU A 229 25.36 -18.94 -7.85
CA GLU A 229 25.08 -20.34 -8.20
C GLU A 229 24.35 -21.09 -7.06
N ARG A 230 24.70 -20.81 -5.81
CA ARG A 230 24.02 -21.38 -4.64
C ARG A 230 22.53 -21.00 -4.60
N TYR A 231 22.19 -19.73 -4.76
CA TYR A 231 20.80 -19.27 -4.68
C TYR A 231 20.01 -19.70 -5.92
N ARG A 232 20.65 -19.76 -7.07
CA ARG A 232 20.04 -20.29 -8.29
C ARG A 232 19.61 -21.75 -8.09
N ALA A 233 20.46 -22.58 -7.53
CA ALA A 233 20.14 -23.97 -7.25
C ALA A 233 18.96 -24.09 -6.26
N GLN A 234 18.94 -23.25 -5.20
CA GLN A 234 17.82 -23.21 -4.25
C GLN A 234 16.51 -22.81 -4.93
N LEU A 235 16.52 -21.76 -5.75
CA LEU A 235 15.33 -21.30 -6.47
C LEU A 235 14.77 -22.40 -7.40
N VAL A 236 15.64 -23.05 -8.16
CA VAL A 236 15.24 -24.17 -9.04
C VAL A 236 14.60 -25.30 -8.23
N SER A 237 15.18 -25.66 -7.10
CA SER A 237 14.62 -26.68 -6.21
C SER A 237 13.22 -26.31 -5.70
N VAL A 238 13.02 -25.04 -5.28
CA VAL A 238 11.72 -24.54 -4.83
C VAL A 238 10.69 -24.57 -5.96
N MET A 239 11.05 -24.10 -7.16
CA MET A 239 10.15 -24.08 -8.32
C MET A 239 9.72 -25.50 -8.72
N GLN A 240 10.64 -26.47 -8.67
CA GLN A 240 10.32 -27.89 -8.95
C GLN A 240 9.37 -28.46 -7.89
N ALA A 241 9.59 -28.15 -6.62
CA ALA A 241 8.75 -28.64 -5.52
C ALA A 241 7.33 -28.03 -5.52
N THR A 242 7.18 -26.78 -6.01
CA THR A 242 5.90 -26.07 -6.03
C THR A 242 5.14 -26.19 -7.35
N GLY A 243 5.71 -26.86 -8.36
CA GLY A 243 5.10 -26.99 -9.69
C GLY A 243 4.99 -25.66 -10.47
N MET A 244 5.67 -24.62 -10.02
CA MET A 244 5.79 -23.36 -10.76
C MET A 244 6.76 -23.55 -11.93
N ARG A 245 6.31 -23.22 -13.14
CA ARG A 245 7.12 -23.22 -14.37
C ARG A 245 7.52 -21.81 -14.74
#